data_9430f01a407fc23c188989d82f77396c
#
_entry.id   9430f01a407fc23c188989d82f77396c
#
_cell.length_a   1.000
_cell.length_b   1.000
_cell.length_c   1.000
_cell.angle_alpha   90.00
_cell.angle_beta   90.00
_cell.angle_gamma   90.00
#
_symmetry.space_group_name_H-M   'P 1'
#
loop_
_entity.id
_entity.type
_entity.pdbx_description
1 polymer ?
#
loop_
_entity_poly.entity_id
_entity_poly.type
_entity_poly.pdbx_seq_one_letter_code
_entity_poly.pdbx_strand_id
1 'polypeptide(L)'
;MAERNIVYLSEAHMITCVLQSGLAEKVLDAAKNCGAQGATISYATGTGIRDRMGLMGVTIDEQKEVLRIIVSEEQADRVFEAIYLAGNLDTPGKGIMFMTKLDRVAT
;
A
#
# COMPACT_ATOMS: atom_id res chain seq x y z
N MET A 1 -1.88 -39.56 12.60
CA MET A 1 -2.42 -38.20 12.52
C MET A 1 -1.34 -37.26 12.01
N ALA A 2 -1.62 -36.52 10.97
CA ALA A 2 -0.62 -35.60 10.41
C ALA A 2 -0.42 -34.42 11.35
N GLU A 3 0.82 -34.07 11.58
CA GLU A 3 1.16 -32.85 12.32
C GLU A 3 0.82 -31.64 11.47
N ARG A 4 0.30 -30.63 12.12
CA ARG A 4 0.05 -29.34 11.49
C ARG A 4 1.16 -28.38 11.88
N ASN A 5 1.89 -27.95 10.88
CA ASN A 5 2.96 -26.99 11.08
C ASN A 5 2.53 -25.64 10.56
N ILE A 6 2.81 -24.62 11.34
CA ILE A 6 2.58 -23.24 10.94
C ILE A 6 3.82 -22.77 10.20
N VAL A 7 3.62 -22.25 9.00
CA VAL A 7 4.70 -21.64 8.26
C VAL A 7 4.73 -20.15 8.57
N TYR A 8 5.83 -19.69 9.12
CA TYR A 8 6.02 -18.29 9.46
C TYR A 8 6.93 -17.61 8.46
N LEU A 9 6.61 -16.39 8.13
CA LEU A 9 7.52 -15.50 7.42
C LEU A 9 8.24 -14.65 8.46
N SER A 10 9.55 -14.61 8.40
CA SER A 10 10.34 -13.78 9.30
C SER A 10 10.65 -12.44 8.66
N GLU A 11 10.74 -11.42 9.49
CA GLU A 11 11.17 -10.10 9.07
C GLU A 11 10.33 -9.52 7.92
N ALA A 12 9.00 -9.64 8.06
CA ALA A 12 8.07 -9.12 7.06
C ALA A 12 7.58 -7.73 7.43
N HIS A 13 7.31 -6.95 6.40
CA HIS A 13 6.71 -5.63 6.52
C HIS A 13 5.45 -5.57 5.67
N MET A 14 4.51 -4.73 6.08
CA MET A 14 3.34 -4.45 5.27
C MET A 14 3.38 -3.01 4.79
N ILE A 15 3.28 -2.82 3.48
CA ILE A 15 3.14 -1.52 2.88
C ILE A 15 1.65 -1.31 2.60
N THR A 16 1.12 -0.21 3.10
CA THR A 16 -0.27 0.17 2.87
C THR A 16 -0.29 1.46 2.08
N CYS A 17 -1.06 1.46 0.99
CA CYS A 17 -1.23 2.63 0.15
C CYS A 17 -2.70 2.97 0.08
N VAL A 18 -3.06 4.19 0.43
CA VAL A 18 -4.41 4.70 0.23
C VAL A 18 -4.33 5.68 -0.93
N LEU A 19 -4.90 5.31 -2.06
CA LEU A 19 -4.65 5.94 -3.34
C LEU A 19 -5.90 6.56 -3.91
N GLN A 20 -5.73 7.58 -4.72
CA GLN A 20 -6.78 8.07 -5.59
C GLN A 20 -7.28 6.95 -6.48
N SER A 21 -8.59 6.92 -6.74
CA SER A 21 -9.19 5.89 -7.57
C SER A 21 -8.49 5.77 -8.93
N GLY A 22 -8.23 4.54 -9.34
CA GLY A 22 -7.59 4.25 -10.61
C GLY A 22 -6.08 4.05 -10.55
N LEU A 23 -5.44 4.27 -9.40
CA LEU A 23 -3.99 4.17 -9.28
C LEU A 23 -3.47 2.82 -8.80
N ALA A 24 -4.34 1.99 -8.21
CA ALA A 24 -3.89 0.77 -7.54
C ALA A 24 -3.19 -0.21 -8.47
N GLU A 25 -3.71 -0.43 -9.67
CA GLU A 25 -3.11 -1.39 -10.59
C GLU A 25 -1.74 -0.94 -11.08
N LYS A 26 -1.59 0.34 -11.38
CA LYS A 26 -0.31 0.90 -11.78
C LYS A 26 0.75 0.74 -10.69
N VAL A 27 0.36 1.02 -9.46
CA VAL A 27 1.23 0.89 -8.31
C VAL A 27 1.56 -0.58 -8.05
N LEU A 28 0.57 -1.46 -8.18
CA LEU A 28 0.79 -2.89 -8.02
C LEU A 28 1.79 -3.42 -9.05
N ASP A 29 1.68 -3.00 -10.30
CA ASP A 29 2.61 -3.43 -11.35
C ASP A 29 4.04 -2.99 -11.01
N ALA A 30 4.23 -1.79 -10.50
CA ALA A 30 5.53 -1.31 -10.08
C ALA A 30 6.09 -2.16 -8.93
N ALA A 31 5.24 -2.53 -7.98
CA ALA A 31 5.64 -3.38 -6.87
C ALA A 31 6.06 -4.78 -7.35
N LYS A 32 5.30 -5.35 -8.27
CA LYS A 32 5.62 -6.67 -8.84
C LYS A 32 6.94 -6.65 -9.60
N ASN A 33 7.21 -5.57 -10.32
CA ASN A 33 8.48 -5.43 -11.04
C ASN A 33 9.67 -5.36 -10.09
N CYS A 34 9.45 -5.02 -8.84
CA CYS A 34 10.49 -5.02 -7.81
C CYS A 34 10.50 -6.28 -6.96
N GLY A 35 9.74 -7.30 -7.35
CA GLY A 35 9.76 -8.59 -6.69
C GLY A 35 8.62 -8.87 -5.72
N ALA A 36 7.70 -7.95 -5.53
CA ALA A 36 6.53 -8.21 -4.69
C ALA A 36 5.67 -9.30 -5.34
N GLN A 37 5.25 -10.29 -4.55
CA GLN A 37 4.57 -11.46 -5.09
C GLN A 37 3.07 -11.36 -5.08
N GLY A 38 2.50 -10.56 -4.21
CA GLY A 38 1.06 -10.46 -4.14
C GLY A 38 0.61 -9.24 -3.37
N ALA A 39 -0.66 -8.92 -3.54
CA ALA A 39 -1.24 -7.77 -2.88
C ALA A 39 -2.74 -7.96 -2.71
N THR A 40 -3.30 -7.23 -1.77
CA THR A 40 -4.74 -7.13 -1.59
C THR A 40 -5.17 -5.72 -1.94
N ILE A 41 -6.18 -5.61 -2.80
CA ILE A 41 -6.75 -4.31 -3.15
C ILE A 41 -8.17 -4.28 -2.59
N SER A 42 -8.49 -3.21 -1.89
CA SER A 42 -9.85 -2.95 -1.42
C SER A 42 -10.24 -1.52 -1.77
N TYR A 43 -11.52 -1.23 -1.63
CA TYR A 43 -12.07 0.07 -1.95
C TYR A 43 -12.63 0.71 -0.69
N ALA A 44 -12.43 2.01 -0.56
CA ALA A 44 -12.86 2.75 0.61
C ALA A 44 -13.29 4.15 0.20
N THR A 45 -13.97 4.82 1.10
CA THR A 45 -14.33 6.23 0.92
C THR A 45 -13.58 7.03 1.97
N GLY A 46 -12.98 8.12 1.56
CA GLY A 46 -12.24 8.95 2.50
C GLY A 46 -11.87 10.30 1.93
N THR A 47 -11.30 11.11 2.79
CA THR A 47 -10.81 12.45 2.44
C THR A 47 -9.30 12.46 2.62
N GLY A 48 -8.57 12.88 1.60
CA GLY A 48 -7.12 12.98 1.67
C GLY A 48 -6.69 14.11 2.60
N ILE A 49 -5.52 13.95 3.20
CA ILE A 49 -4.97 14.96 4.10
C ILE A 49 -4.82 16.30 3.38
N ARG A 50 -4.37 16.27 2.14
CA ARG A 50 -4.15 17.48 1.35
C ARG A 50 -5.41 18.00 0.66
N ASP A 51 -6.45 17.17 0.57
CA ASP A 51 -7.72 17.57 -0.04
C ASP A 51 -8.44 18.60 0.80
N ARG A 52 -8.15 18.67 2.10
CA ARG A 52 -8.70 19.68 2.99
C ARG A 52 -8.22 21.08 2.67
N MET A 53 -7.16 21.20 1.91
CA MET A 53 -6.59 22.47 1.48
C MET A 53 -7.27 23.00 0.22
N GLY A 54 -8.24 22.28 -0.29
CA GLY A 54 -8.96 22.65 -1.49
C GLY A 54 -10.01 23.74 -1.25
N LEU A 55 -10.73 24.03 -2.29
CA LEU A 55 -11.66 25.15 -2.42
C LEU A 55 -12.55 25.37 -1.19
N MET A 56 -12.33 26.48 -0.49
CA MET A 56 -13.22 26.99 0.55
C MET A 56 -13.37 26.09 1.79
N GLY A 57 -12.41 25.21 2.03
CA GLY A 57 -12.47 24.31 3.18
C GLY A 57 -13.54 23.23 3.07
N VAL A 58 -14.09 23.02 1.89
CA VAL A 58 -15.06 21.95 1.67
C VAL A 58 -14.35 20.61 1.62
N THR A 59 -14.75 19.72 2.51
CA THR A 59 -14.25 18.35 2.54
C THR A 59 -15.02 17.54 1.50
N ILE A 60 -14.31 16.95 0.56
CA ILE A 60 -14.90 16.08 -0.46
C ILE A 60 -14.51 14.64 -0.14
N ASP A 61 -15.51 13.81 0.12
CA ASP A 61 -15.28 12.37 0.26
C ASP A 61 -15.18 11.75 -1.12
N GLU A 62 -14.07 11.09 -1.36
CA GLU A 62 -13.81 10.42 -2.62
C GLU A 62 -13.64 8.93 -2.41
N GLN A 63 -13.96 8.17 -3.44
CA GLN A 63 -13.65 6.75 -3.48
C GLN A 63 -12.13 6.58 -3.58
N LYS A 64 -11.58 5.75 -2.70
CA LYS A 64 -10.16 5.45 -2.64
C LYS A 64 -9.93 3.99 -2.93
N GLU A 65 -8.73 3.68 -3.40
CA GLU A 65 -8.25 2.32 -3.50
C GLU A 65 -7.19 2.10 -2.43
N VAL A 66 -7.29 0.97 -1.73
CA VAL A 66 -6.35 0.62 -0.68
C VAL A 66 -5.58 -0.61 -1.11
N LEU A 67 -4.27 -0.46 -1.23
CA LEU A 67 -3.37 -1.54 -1.62
C LEU A 67 -2.53 -1.92 -0.42
N ARG A 68 -2.53 -3.23 -0.09
CA ARG A 68 -1.69 -3.77 0.97
C ARG A 68 -0.79 -4.84 0.40
N ILE A 69 0.50 -4.70 0.65
CA ILE A 69 1.52 -5.61 0.14
C ILE A 69 2.40 -6.03 1.31
N ILE A 70 2.61 -7.35 1.43
CA ILE A 70 3.56 -7.87 2.41
C ILE A 70 4.87 -8.14 1.68
N VAL A 71 5.95 -7.60 2.21
CA VAL A 71 7.28 -7.71 1.62
C VAL A 71 8.29 -8.16 2.67
N SER A 72 9.37 -8.76 2.23
CA SER A 72 10.49 -9.07 3.11
C SER A 72 11.24 -7.79 3.47
N GLU A 73 12.01 -7.84 4.56
CA GLU A 73 12.84 -6.71 4.95
C GLU A 73 13.81 -6.29 3.83
N GLU A 74 14.34 -7.29 3.12
CA GLU A 74 15.28 -7.02 2.02
C GLU A 74 14.66 -6.26 0.87
N GLN A 75 13.37 -6.47 0.63
CA GLN A 75 12.64 -5.83 -0.47
C GLN A 75 11.98 -4.53 -0.06
N ALA A 76 11.82 -4.30 1.23
CA ALA A 76 10.92 -3.29 1.74
C ALA A 76 11.19 -1.89 1.18
N ASP A 77 12.42 -1.44 1.27
CA ASP A 77 12.76 -0.08 0.82
C ASP A 77 12.63 0.07 -0.68
N ARG A 78 13.07 -0.93 -1.43
CA ARG A 78 12.99 -0.89 -2.89
C ARG A 78 11.54 -0.86 -3.39
N VAL A 79 10.70 -1.70 -2.81
CA VAL A 79 9.29 -1.73 -3.18
C VAL A 79 8.59 -0.44 -2.76
N PHE A 80 8.89 0.06 -1.55
CA PHE A 80 8.32 1.30 -1.04
C PHE A 80 8.61 2.47 -1.99
N GLU A 81 9.86 2.63 -2.39
CA GLU A 81 10.24 3.71 -3.31
C GLU A 81 9.59 3.55 -4.68
N ALA A 82 9.56 2.33 -5.21
CA ALA A 82 8.95 2.07 -6.51
C ALA A 82 7.46 2.44 -6.52
N ILE A 83 6.76 2.10 -5.45
CA ILE A 83 5.34 2.45 -5.28
C ILE A 83 5.14 3.96 -5.21
N TYR A 84 5.96 4.63 -4.42
CA TYR A 84 5.87 6.07 -4.26
C TYR A 84 6.03 6.80 -5.61
N LEU A 85 7.01 6.38 -6.38
CA LEU A 85 7.28 7.00 -7.68
C LEU A 85 6.19 6.66 -8.70
N ALA A 86 5.75 5.41 -8.75
CA ALA A 86 4.74 4.98 -9.71
C ALA A 86 3.39 5.66 -9.45
N GLY A 87 3.06 5.91 -8.20
CA GLY A 87 1.81 6.57 -7.83
C GLY A 87 1.87 8.09 -7.89
N ASN A 88 3.03 8.66 -8.16
CA ASN A 88 3.27 10.11 -8.10
C ASN A 88 2.81 10.70 -6.76
N LEU A 89 3.14 10.01 -5.66
CA LEU A 89 2.64 10.39 -4.34
C LEU A 89 3.23 11.68 -3.82
N ASP A 90 4.27 12.18 -4.46
CA ASP A 90 4.78 13.52 -4.22
C ASP A 90 3.83 14.62 -4.70
N THR A 91 2.84 14.27 -5.52
CA THR A 91 1.83 15.20 -6.01
C THR A 91 0.66 15.25 -5.04
N PRO A 92 0.21 16.43 -4.59
CA PRO A 92 -0.94 16.54 -3.70
C PRO A 92 -2.19 15.85 -4.25
N GLY A 93 -2.93 15.16 -3.40
CA GLY A 93 -4.18 14.50 -3.76
C GLY A 93 -4.05 13.11 -4.36
N LYS A 94 -2.84 12.60 -4.56
CA LYS A 94 -2.65 11.27 -5.15
C LYS A 94 -2.81 10.16 -4.13
N GLY A 95 -2.41 10.39 -2.90
CA GLY A 95 -2.56 9.38 -1.87
C GLY A 95 -1.54 9.50 -0.75
N ILE A 96 -1.57 8.52 0.12
CA ILE A 96 -0.63 8.39 1.22
C ILE A 96 -0.21 6.93 1.31
N MET A 97 1.02 6.70 1.72
CA MET A 97 1.50 5.35 1.96
C MET A 97 2.33 5.29 3.23
N PHE A 98 2.35 4.12 3.82
CA PHE A 98 3.15 3.88 5.02
C PHE A 98 3.52 2.40 5.10
N MET A 99 4.53 2.11 5.91
CA MET A 99 5.03 0.76 6.09
C MET A 99 5.06 0.43 7.57
N THR A 100 4.63 -0.79 7.89
CA THR A 100 4.59 -1.29 9.27
C THR A 100 5.38 -2.59 9.33
N LYS A 101 6.25 -2.69 10.32
CA LYS A 101 6.91 -3.96 10.60
C LYS A 101 5.90 -4.91 11.24
N LEU A 102 5.82 -6.14 10.75
CA LEU A 102 4.90 -7.14 11.26
C LEU A 102 5.63 -8.05 12.26
N ASP A 103 5.01 -8.23 13.42
CA ASP A 103 5.58 -9.09 14.46
C ASP A 103 5.57 -10.55 14.06
N ARG A 104 4.51 -10.98 13.40
CA ARG A 104 4.34 -12.37 13.04
C ARG A 104 3.43 -12.49 11.83
N VAL A 105 3.87 -13.24 10.84
CA VAL A 105 3.09 -13.56 9.65
C VAL A 105 3.12 -15.06 9.45
N ALA A 106 1.96 -15.64 9.28
CA ALA A 106 1.82 -17.06 8.98
C ALA A 106 1.15 -17.24 7.64
N THR A 107 1.58 -18.23 6.90
CA THR A 107 1.04 -18.55 5.59
C THR A 107 0.94 -20.05 5.39
#